data_5af32ff341b4b2846a0f6c8348f4bb95
#
_entry.id   5af32ff341b4b2846a0f6c8348f4bb95
#
_cell.length_a   1.000
_cell.length_b   1.000
_cell.length_c   1.000
_cell.angle_alpha   90.00
_cell.angle_beta   90.00
_cell.angle_gamma   90.00
#
_symmetry.space_group_name_H-M   'P 1'
#
loop_
_entity.id
_entity.type
_entity.pdbx_description
1 polymer ?
#
loop_
_entity_poly.entity_id
_entity_poly.type
_entity_poly.pdbx_seq_one_letter_code
_entity_poly.pdbx_strand_id
1 'polypeptide(L)'
;MYPASQKQLLKVLRTYSSKLKLQIFFTTHSLSLLESIDDLIVECTQKDATKDQVKLIYLKRQDENIIINDRASFRNITLNLQVMQGIVKPIRKIPVYTEDKENIVFAKHLLRGKTSLLKFIDIDFSGANLISLVSKKVPAFIEPEAIVIVDGDVRKEISKMKSIAKAKNILVLPTNMSPEQLTASFLHGLSDTNRLWNNIGEGYSKQVCFRDYILAEIMKDRVKAKTWFRRELPSWGINASKVLTPLFNEYKEDRIEFISEFEKMIKLYQV
;
A
#
# COMPACT_ATOMS: atom_id res chain seq x y z
N MET A 1 -33.01 15.27 -20.91
CA MET A 1 -34.01 14.30 -20.39
C MET A 1 -34.12 14.52 -18.89
N TYR A 2 -35.35 14.66 -18.36
CA TYR A 2 -35.55 14.87 -16.92
C TYR A 2 -35.20 13.64 -16.09
N PRO A 3 -34.74 13.79 -14.83
CA PRO A 3 -34.35 12.66 -13.98
C PRO A 3 -35.42 11.57 -13.83
N ALA A 4 -36.68 11.98 -13.70
CA ALA A 4 -37.81 11.04 -13.60
C ALA A 4 -37.96 10.16 -14.87
N SER A 5 -37.76 10.75 -16.05
CA SER A 5 -37.80 10.00 -17.32
C SER A 5 -36.64 9.01 -17.47
N GLN A 6 -35.49 9.34 -16.90
CA GLN A 6 -34.32 8.44 -16.90
C GLN A 6 -34.55 7.22 -16.00
N LYS A 7 -35.15 7.41 -14.81
CA LYS A 7 -35.53 6.28 -13.93
C LYS A 7 -36.57 5.38 -14.61
N GLN A 8 -37.53 5.97 -15.32
CA GLN A 8 -38.53 5.20 -16.06
C GLN A 8 -37.89 4.41 -17.22
N LEU A 9 -36.96 5.02 -17.95
CA LEU A 9 -36.20 4.34 -19.00
C LEU A 9 -35.48 3.10 -18.47
N LEU A 10 -34.78 3.20 -17.33
CA LEU A 10 -34.11 2.04 -16.70
C LEU A 10 -35.08 0.91 -16.36
N LYS A 11 -36.26 1.24 -15.83
CA LYS A 11 -37.29 0.21 -15.55
C LYS A 11 -37.72 -0.51 -16.81
N VAL A 12 -37.93 0.23 -17.90
CA VAL A 12 -38.32 -0.30 -19.20
C VAL A 12 -37.19 -1.21 -19.74
N LEU A 13 -35.96 -0.74 -19.75
CA LEU A 13 -34.81 -1.49 -20.20
C LEU A 13 -34.63 -2.80 -19.42
N ARG A 14 -34.75 -2.74 -18.08
CA ARG A 14 -34.69 -3.94 -17.20
C ARG A 14 -35.80 -4.94 -17.56
N THR A 15 -37.01 -4.46 -17.80
CA THR A 15 -38.15 -5.34 -18.14
C THR A 15 -37.92 -6.02 -19.47
N TYR A 16 -37.48 -5.29 -20.50
CA TYR A 16 -37.21 -5.88 -21.82
C TYR A 16 -35.99 -6.81 -21.81
N SER A 17 -34.90 -6.41 -21.11
CA SER A 17 -33.74 -7.27 -20.93
C SER A 17 -34.14 -8.63 -20.33
N SER A 18 -34.94 -8.61 -19.26
CA SER A 18 -35.39 -9.84 -18.62
C SER A 18 -36.31 -10.68 -19.51
N LYS A 19 -37.31 -10.05 -20.13
CA LYS A 19 -38.32 -10.76 -20.98
C LYS A 19 -37.72 -11.35 -22.24
N LEU A 20 -36.81 -10.62 -22.88
CA LEU A 20 -36.24 -11.01 -24.17
C LEU A 20 -34.86 -11.67 -24.04
N LYS A 21 -34.36 -11.84 -22.80
CA LYS A 21 -33.01 -12.36 -22.49
C LYS A 21 -31.89 -11.57 -23.19
N LEU A 22 -32.05 -10.25 -23.25
CA LEU A 22 -31.09 -9.35 -23.90
C LEU A 22 -30.04 -8.87 -22.90
N GLN A 23 -28.83 -8.70 -23.36
CA GLN A 23 -27.78 -7.96 -22.69
C GLN A 23 -27.73 -6.55 -23.28
N ILE A 24 -27.90 -5.54 -22.42
CA ILE A 24 -27.96 -4.14 -22.85
C ILE A 24 -26.75 -3.41 -22.33
N PHE A 25 -25.98 -2.78 -23.24
CA PHE A 25 -24.86 -1.90 -22.93
C PHE A 25 -25.22 -0.48 -23.34
N PHE A 26 -24.92 0.46 -22.49
CA PHE A 26 -25.04 1.88 -22.82
C PHE A 26 -24.03 2.72 -22.07
N THR A 27 -23.70 3.89 -22.59
CA THR A 27 -22.84 4.87 -21.94
C THR A 27 -23.65 6.07 -21.51
N THR A 28 -23.26 6.70 -20.41
CA THR A 28 -23.95 7.89 -19.90
C THR A 28 -23.00 8.81 -19.15
N HIS A 29 -23.29 10.12 -19.19
CA HIS A 29 -22.71 11.14 -18.34
C HIS A 29 -23.73 11.71 -17.32
N SER A 30 -24.92 11.12 -17.26
CA SER A 30 -25.99 11.61 -16.38
C SER A 30 -25.78 11.08 -14.95
N LEU A 31 -25.52 11.96 -14.00
CA LEU A 31 -25.38 11.62 -12.60
C LEU A 31 -26.66 10.99 -12.01
N SER A 32 -27.84 11.46 -12.39
CA SER A 32 -29.11 10.91 -11.92
C SER A 32 -29.37 9.49 -12.46
N LEU A 33 -28.87 9.18 -13.66
CA LEU A 33 -28.94 7.83 -14.20
C LEU A 33 -27.94 6.90 -13.49
N LEU A 34 -26.72 7.39 -13.24
CA LEU A 34 -25.72 6.63 -12.49
C LEU A 34 -26.16 6.30 -11.05
N GLU A 35 -26.79 7.26 -10.35
CA GLU A 35 -27.39 7.04 -9.03
C GLU A 35 -28.44 5.95 -9.08
N SER A 36 -29.33 6.00 -10.07
CA SER A 36 -30.40 5.02 -10.24
C SER A 36 -29.87 3.62 -10.60
N ILE A 37 -28.71 3.53 -11.29
CA ILE A 37 -28.02 2.26 -11.56
C ILE A 37 -27.39 1.71 -10.30
N ASP A 38 -26.77 2.56 -9.47
CA ASP A 38 -26.18 2.16 -8.18
C ASP A 38 -27.24 1.58 -7.24
N ASP A 39 -28.41 2.22 -7.14
CA ASP A 39 -29.57 1.72 -6.41
C ASP A 39 -30.01 0.31 -6.92
N LEU A 40 -30.04 0.12 -8.24
CA LEU A 40 -30.36 -1.18 -8.84
C LEU A 40 -29.31 -2.25 -8.54
N ILE A 41 -28.03 -1.90 -8.53
CA ILE A 41 -26.95 -2.83 -8.16
C ILE A 41 -27.13 -3.28 -6.71
N VAL A 42 -27.42 -2.34 -5.79
CA VAL A 42 -27.69 -2.67 -4.39
C VAL A 42 -28.89 -3.61 -4.27
N GLU A 43 -30.00 -3.31 -4.96
CA GLU A 43 -31.20 -4.16 -4.99
C GLU A 43 -30.89 -5.57 -5.53
N CYS A 44 -30.13 -5.68 -6.60
CA CYS A 44 -29.77 -6.96 -7.21
C CYS A 44 -28.82 -7.79 -6.34
N THR A 45 -27.91 -7.13 -5.61
CA THR A 45 -26.91 -7.80 -4.76
C THR A 45 -27.53 -8.43 -3.52
N GLN A 46 -28.70 -7.93 -3.08
CA GLN A 46 -29.44 -8.51 -1.94
C GLN A 46 -30.08 -9.87 -2.23
N LYS A 47 -30.12 -10.29 -3.50
CA LYS A 47 -30.74 -11.55 -3.94
C LYS A 47 -29.73 -12.35 -4.75
N ASP A 48 -29.30 -13.49 -4.27
CA ASP A 48 -28.29 -14.34 -4.95
C ASP A 48 -28.65 -14.66 -6.41
N ALA A 49 -29.92 -14.84 -6.73
CA ALA A 49 -30.39 -15.14 -8.10
C ALA A 49 -30.25 -13.96 -9.08
N THR A 50 -30.04 -12.73 -8.60
CA THR A 50 -29.93 -11.52 -9.43
C THR A 50 -28.58 -10.82 -9.29
N LYS A 51 -27.69 -11.38 -8.49
CA LYS A 51 -26.32 -10.92 -8.34
C LYS A 51 -25.66 -10.87 -9.72
N ASP A 52 -24.97 -9.78 -10.00
CA ASP A 52 -24.27 -9.53 -11.28
C ASP A 52 -25.16 -9.27 -12.51
N GLN A 53 -26.49 -9.16 -12.38
CA GLN A 53 -27.36 -8.78 -13.50
C GLN A 53 -27.18 -7.33 -13.95
N VAL A 54 -26.71 -6.46 -13.07
CA VAL A 54 -26.43 -5.05 -13.37
C VAL A 54 -25.00 -4.74 -12.96
N LYS A 55 -24.23 -4.13 -13.89
CA LYS A 55 -22.84 -3.77 -13.65
C LYS A 55 -22.57 -2.34 -14.10
N LEU A 56 -21.88 -1.59 -13.27
CA LEU A 56 -21.40 -0.25 -13.58
C LEU A 56 -19.89 -0.31 -13.84
N ILE A 57 -19.48 0.12 -15.03
CA ILE A 57 -18.07 0.20 -15.42
C ILE A 57 -17.72 1.67 -15.62
N TYR A 58 -16.74 2.13 -14.88
CA TYR A 58 -16.26 3.51 -14.96
C TYR A 58 -14.93 3.55 -15.72
N LEU A 59 -14.91 4.31 -16.81
CA LEU A 59 -13.72 4.57 -17.60
C LEU A 59 -13.10 5.91 -17.18
N LYS A 60 -11.89 5.88 -16.65
CA LYS A 60 -11.15 7.07 -16.24
C LYS A 60 -9.91 7.23 -17.11
N ARG A 61 -9.73 8.41 -17.70
CA ARG A 61 -8.47 8.75 -18.35
C ARG A 61 -7.45 9.16 -17.28
N GLN A 62 -6.29 8.53 -17.31
CA GLN A 62 -5.15 8.90 -16.49
C GLN A 62 -3.92 8.99 -17.39
N ASP A 63 -3.44 10.20 -17.60
CA ASP A 63 -2.43 10.54 -18.60
C ASP A 63 -2.85 10.08 -20.01
N GLU A 64 -2.08 9.21 -20.66
CA GLU A 64 -2.40 8.65 -21.99
C GLU A 64 -3.19 7.33 -21.90
N ASN A 65 -3.43 6.80 -20.70
CA ASN A 65 -4.07 5.51 -20.51
C ASN A 65 -5.53 5.66 -20.06
N ILE A 66 -6.36 4.67 -20.44
CA ILE A 66 -7.71 4.52 -19.93
C ILE A 66 -7.70 3.43 -18.86
N ILE A 67 -8.05 3.80 -17.64
CA ILE A 67 -8.22 2.87 -16.52
C ILE A 67 -9.67 2.44 -16.45
N ILE A 68 -9.89 1.13 -16.43
CA ILE A 68 -11.21 0.53 -16.31
C ILE A 68 -11.44 0.15 -14.84
N ASN A 69 -12.48 0.71 -14.22
CA ASN A 69 -12.94 0.31 -12.90
C ASN A 69 -14.29 -0.40 -13.05
N ASP A 70 -14.29 -1.71 -12.90
CA ASP A 70 -15.45 -2.58 -13.06
C ASP A 70 -16.25 -2.78 -11.76
N ARG A 71 -15.83 -2.14 -10.66
CA ARG A 71 -16.50 -2.11 -9.35
C ARG A 71 -16.75 -0.69 -8.88
N ALA A 72 -17.03 0.20 -9.83
CA ALA A 72 -17.33 1.59 -9.49
C ALA A 72 -18.70 1.70 -8.82
N SER A 73 -18.81 2.60 -7.82
CA SER A 73 -20.07 3.04 -7.24
C SER A 73 -20.37 4.49 -7.64
N PHE A 74 -21.62 4.90 -7.59
CA PHE A 74 -22.02 6.29 -7.81
C PHE A 74 -21.24 7.26 -6.92
N ARG A 75 -21.06 6.91 -5.64
CA ARG A 75 -20.26 7.70 -4.69
C ARG A 75 -18.83 7.89 -5.16
N ASN A 76 -18.16 6.82 -5.62
CA ASN A 76 -16.77 6.90 -6.08
C ASN A 76 -16.64 7.74 -7.34
N ILE A 77 -17.58 7.62 -8.27
CA ILE A 77 -17.62 8.43 -9.49
C ILE A 77 -17.84 9.91 -9.16
N THR A 78 -18.80 10.21 -8.30
CA THR A 78 -19.13 11.57 -7.89
C THR A 78 -17.97 12.27 -7.20
N LEU A 79 -17.30 11.55 -6.26
CA LEU A 79 -16.11 12.07 -5.60
C LEU A 79 -14.98 12.36 -6.60
N ASN A 80 -14.73 11.46 -7.55
CA ASN A 80 -13.74 11.70 -8.60
C ASN A 80 -14.08 12.94 -9.45
N LEU A 81 -15.34 13.11 -9.84
CA LEU A 81 -15.79 14.28 -10.60
C LEU A 81 -15.65 15.56 -9.79
N GLN A 82 -15.99 15.55 -8.51
CA GLN A 82 -15.83 16.69 -7.62
C GLN A 82 -14.37 17.10 -7.45
N VAL A 83 -13.47 16.11 -7.32
CA VAL A 83 -12.02 16.35 -7.28
C VAL A 83 -11.53 16.96 -8.59
N MET A 84 -11.98 16.43 -9.74
CA MET A 84 -11.60 16.96 -11.07
C MET A 84 -12.13 18.37 -11.30
N GLN A 85 -13.28 18.72 -10.72
CA GLN A 85 -13.86 20.07 -10.80
C GLN A 85 -13.28 21.05 -9.76
N GLY A 86 -12.33 20.60 -8.92
CA GLY A 86 -11.75 21.42 -7.86
C GLY A 86 -12.69 21.70 -6.67
N ILE A 87 -13.87 21.06 -6.65
CA ILE A 87 -14.87 21.23 -5.57
C ILE A 87 -14.38 20.54 -4.28
N VAL A 88 -13.71 19.39 -4.43
CA VAL A 88 -13.04 18.70 -3.34
C VAL A 88 -11.54 18.69 -3.63
N LYS A 89 -10.77 19.35 -2.77
CA LYS A 89 -9.31 19.27 -2.87
C LYS A 89 -8.88 17.81 -2.65
N PRO A 90 -8.04 17.24 -3.54
CA PRO A 90 -7.51 15.91 -3.30
C PRO A 90 -6.78 15.91 -1.96
N ILE A 91 -7.00 14.89 -1.14
CA ILE A 91 -6.27 14.72 0.12
C ILE A 91 -4.78 14.71 -0.24
N ARG A 92 -4.05 15.71 0.25
CA ARG A 92 -2.60 15.79 0.05
C ARG A 92 -1.97 14.59 0.76
N LYS A 93 -1.42 13.67 -0.01
CA LYS A 93 -0.68 12.55 0.57
C LYS A 93 0.65 13.06 1.12
N ILE A 94 1.01 12.58 2.28
CA ILE A 94 2.27 12.94 2.94
C ILE A 94 3.41 12.21 2.24
N PRO A 95 4.42 12.91 1.69
CA PRO A 95 5.61 12.29 1.15
C PRO A 95 6.35 11.49 2.22
N VAL A 96 6.76 10.27 1.87
CA VAL A 96 7.58 9.42 2.73
C VAL A 96 8.89 9.12 2.00
N TYR A 97 9.98 9.57 2.58
CA TYR A 97 11.32 9.28 2.10
C TYR A 97 11.92 8.14 2.91
N THR A 98 12.54 7.19 2.21
CA THR A 98 13.19 6.01 2.80
C THR A 98 14.60 5.89 2.26
N GLU A 99 15.41 5.00 2.84
CA GLU A 99 16.76 4.77 2.32
C GLU A 99 16.72 4.11 0.93
N ASP A 100 15.84 3.13 0.76
CA ASP A 100 15.71 2.35 -0.48
C ASP A 100 14.35 1.65 -0.61
N LYS A 101 14.23 0.79 -1.62
CA LYS A 101 13.00 0.03 -1.93
C LYS A 101 12.67 -1.02 -0.87
N GLU A 102 13.67 -1.58 -0.23
CA GLU A 102 13.53 -2.58 0.82
C GLU A 102 12.80 -1.95 2.03
N ASN A 103 13.20 -0.72 2.39
CA ASN A 103 12.51 0.07 3.42
C ASN A 103 11.06 0.38 3.05
N ILE A 104 10.79 0.68 1.77
CA ILE A 104 9.41 0.91 1.30
C ILE A 104 8.56 -0.34 1.50
N VAL A 105 9.09 -1.54 1.22
CA VAL A 105 8.36 -2.80 1.41
C VAL A 105 8.02 -3.01 2.89
N PHE A 106 8.98 -2.81 3.79
CA PHE A 106 8.78 -2.92 5.24
C PHE A 106 7.77 -1.89 5.74
N ALA A 107 7.95 -0.61 5.39
CA ALA A 107 7.06 0.45 5.80
C ALA A 107 5.61 0.23 5.31
N LYS A 108 5.43 -0.19 4.06
CA LYS A 108 4.10 -0.53 3.53
C LYS A 108 3.44 -1.70 4.26
N HIS A 109 4.24 -2.70 4.65
CA HIS A 109 3.73 -3.83 5.41
C HIS A 109 3.32 -3.41 6.83
N LEU A 110 4.17 -2.68 7.53
CA LEU A 110 3.94 -2.21 8.90
C LEU A 110 2.76 -1.22 8.99
N LEU A 111 2.66 -0.31 8.03
CA LEU A 111 1.63 0.72 7.96
C LEU A 111 0.40 0.29 7.15
N ARG A 112 0.15 -1.00 7.04
CA ARG A 112 -0.98 -1.58 6.33
C ARG A 112 -2.31 -0.97 6.82
N GLY A 113 -3.15 -0.50 5.88
CA GLY A 113 -4.39 0.22 6.19
C GLY A 113 -4.24 1.74 6.33
N LYS A 114 -3.01 2.27 6.45
CA LYS A 114 -2.72 3.72 6.55
C LYS A 114 -1.96 4.26 5.34
N THR A 115 -1.58 3.40 4.41
CA THR A 115 -0.81 3.74 3.20
C THR A 115 -1.56 4.68 2.24
N SER A 116 -2.89 4.77 2.34
CA SER A 116 -3.69 5.70 1.55
C SER A 116 -3.37 7.18 1.82
N LEU A 117 -2.88 7.48 3.03
CA LEU A 117 -2.46 8.82 3.44
C LEU A 117 -1.04 9.17 2.99
N LEU A 118 -0.28 8.19 2.50
CA LEU A 118 1.15 8.29 2.26
C LEU A 118 1.48 8.22 0.76
N LYS A 119 2.53 8.94 0.36
CA LYS A 119 3.15 8.85 -0.97
C LYS A 119 4.61 8.46 -0.77
N PHE A 120 4.92 7.18 -0.91
CA PHE A 120 6.31 6.71 -0.88
C PHE A 120 7.06 7.23 -2.11
N ILE A 121 8.19 7.87 -1.87
CA ILE A 121 9.05 8.42 -2.92
C ILE A 121 10.13 7.39 -3.23
N ASP A 122 10.15 6.92 -4.47
CA ASP A 122 11.11 5.90 -4.96
C ASP A 122 12.43 6.57 -5.38
N ILE A 123 13.23 6.94 -4.39
CA ILE A 123 14.56 7.51 -4.56
C ILE A 123 15.47 6.88 -3.50
N ASP A 124 16.66 6.45 -3.91
CA ASP A 124 17.64 5.88 -2.98
C ASP A 124 18.41 7.00 -2.26
N PHE A 125 18.43 6.94 -0.94
CA PHE A 125 19.21 7.79 -0.06
C PHE A 125 20.05 6.95 0.90
N SER A 126 21.16 7.53 1.43
CA SER A 126 21.72 6.95 2.66
C SER A 126 20.98 7.47 3.88
N GLY A 127 20.84 6.64 4.92
CA GLY A 127 20.21 7.07 6.19
C GLY A 127 20.90 8.29 6.79
N ALA A 128 22.24 8.37 6.68
CA ALA A 128 23.00 9.54 7.12
C ALA A 128 22.60 10.82 6.36
N ASN A 129 22.37 10.72 5.05
CA ASN A 129 21.93 11.86 4.25
C ASN A 129 20.54 12.31 4.64
N LEU A 130 19.59 11.38 4.79
CA LEU A 130 18.22 11.69 5.23
C LEU A 130 18.21 12.40 6.59
N ILE A 131 18.93 11.86 7.58
CA ILE A 131 19.06 12.47 8.92
C ILE A 131 19.69 13.86 8.83
N SER A 132 20.70 14.04 7.98
CA SER A 132 21.37 15.35 7.77
C SER A 132 20.40 16.37 7.14
N LEU A 133 19.63 15.98 6.13
CA LEU A 133 18.65 16.86 5.47
C LEU A 133 17.58 17.36 6.45
N VAL A 134 17.05 16.48 7.29
CA VAL A 134 16.11 16.86 8.37
C VAL A 134 16.79 17.76 9.38
N SER A 135 17.98 17.41 9.86
CA SER A 135 18.72 18.18 10.86
C SER A 135 19.07 19.59 10.38
N LYS A 136 19.36 19.74 9.10
CA LYS A 136 19.62 21.04 8.44
C LYS A 136 18.35 21.78 8.06
N LYS A 137 17.19 21.24 8.40
CA LYS A 137 15.87 21.84 8.15
C LYS A 137 15.62 22.15 6.67
N VAL A 138 16.02 21.24 5.77
CA VAL A 138 15.72 21.37 4.35
C VAL A 138 14.20 21.29 4.14
N PRO A 139 13.53 22.28 3.52
CA PRO A 139 12.05 22.41 3.53
C PRO A 139 11.29 21.16 3.10
N ALA A 140 11.79 20.43 2.10
CA ALA A 140 11.13 19.22 1.59
C ALA A 140 11.20 18.01 2.53
N PHE A 141 12.02 18.07 3.59
CA PHE A 141 12.30 16.95 4.49
C PHE A 141 11.88 17.21 5.93
N ILE A 142 11.27 18.35 6.23
CA ILE A 142 10.84 18.69 7.59
C ILE A 142 9.33 18.54 7.77
N GLU A 143 8.87 18.48 9.01
CA GLU A 143 7.46 18.53 9.38
C GLU A 143 6.86 19.91 9.02
N PRO A 144 5.63 19.99 8.48
CA PRO A 144 4.73 18.89 8.12
C PRO A 144 4.85 18.43 6.65
N GLU A 145 5.96 18.67 5.98
CA GLU A 145 6.10 18.43 4.53
C GLU A 145 6.36 16.97 4.21
N ALA A 146 7.11 16.25 5.06
CA ALA A 146 7.46 14.86 4.79
C ALA A 146 7.67 14.04 6.07
N ILE A 147 7.52 12.73 5.94
CA ILE A 147 7.98 11.71 6.90
C ILE A 147 9.25 11.07 6.34
N VAL A 148 10.22 10.83 7.19
CA VAL A 148 11.46 10.11 6.87
C VAL A 148 11.48 8.80 7.63
N ILE A 149 11.78 7.70 6.94
CA ILE A 149 11.93 6.37 7.57
C ILE A 149 13.32 5.86 7.27
N VAL A 150 14.07 5.52 8.31
CA VAL A 150 15.44 5.01 8.22
C VAL A 150 15.53 3.59 8.74
N ASP A 151 16.61 2.90 8.39
CA ASP A 151 16.91 1.53 8.83
C ASP A 151 16.99 1.40 10.36
N GLY A 152 16.69 0.21 10.85
CA GLY A 152 16.84 -0.11 12.27
C GLY A 152 18.29 -0.12 12.75
N ASP A 153 19.25 -0.36 11.86
CA ASP A 153 20.68 -0.42 12.18
C ASP A 153 21.26 0.92 12.66
N VAL A 154 20.60 2.05 12.37
CA VAL A 154 20.98 3.37 12.91
C VAL A 154 20.96 3.41 14.44
N ARG A 155 20.22 2.51 15.11
CA ARG A 155 20.22 2.40 16.57
C ARG A 155 21.59 2.06 17.17
N LYS A 156 22.48 1.47 16.35
CA LYS A 156 23.86 1.18 16.77
C LYS A 156 24.74 2.43 16.85
N GLU A 157 24.28 3.57 16.28
CA GLU A 157 25.05 4.80 16.20
C GLU A 157 24.44 5.89 17.09
N ILE A 158 25.05 6.11 18.26
CA ILE A 158 24.56 7.05 19.27
C ILE A 158 24.41 8.48 18.71
N SER A 159 25.33 8.92 17.83
CA SER A 159 25.28 10.25 17.22
C SER A 159 24.06 10.44 16.33
N LYS A 160 23.71 9.43 15.53
CA LYS A 160 22.51 9.44 14.68
C LYS A 160 21.24 9.43 15.53
N MET A 161 21.18 8.58 16.57
CA MET A 161 20.04 8.54 17.49
C MET A 161 19.81 9.87 18.21
N LYS A 162 20.86 10.57 18.63
CA LYS A 162 20.73 11.92 19.19
C LYS A 162 20.12 12.92 18.18
N SER A 163 20.46 12.81 16.91
CA SER A 163 19.89 13.66 15.86
C SER A 163 18.42 13.30 15.58
N ILE A 164 18.11 12.01 15.53
CA ILE A 164 16.75 11.49 15.33
C ILE A 164 15.84 11.93 16.49
N ALA A 165 16.30 11.84 17.74
CA ALA A 165 15.52 12.25 18.91
C ALA A 165 15.12 13.74 18.91
N LYS A 166 15.84 14.59 18.17
CA LYS A 166 15.51 16.01 18.01
C LYS A 166 14.53 16.27 16.85
N ALA A 167 14.34 15.30 15.97
CA ALA A 167 13.46 15.41 14.83
C ALA A 167 12.08 14.84 15.17
N LYS A 168 11.02 15.50 14.69
CA LYS A 168 9.64 15.07 14.95
C LYS A 168 9.06 14.18 13.84
N ASN A 169 9.78 14.03 12.73
CA ASN A 169 9.31 13.40 11.52
C ASN A 169 10.25 12.29 10.99
N ILE A 170 11.16 11.78 11.83
CA ILE A 170 11.97 10.61 11.53
C ILE A 170 11.45 9.42 12.31
N LEU A 171 11.16 8.33 11.60
CA LEU A 171 10.84 7.02 12.16
C LEU A 171 12.01 6.07 11.89
N VAL A 172 12.27 5.19 12.83
CA VAL A 172 13.29 4.14 12.70
C VAL A 172 12.58 2.80 12.57
N LEU A 173 12.88 2.03 11.51
CA LEU A 173 12.31 0.70 11.35
C LEU A 173 12.56 -0.19 12.58
N PRO A 174 11.69 -1.16 12.84
CA PRO A 174 11.82 -2.08 13.98
C PRO A 174 13.17 -2.78 14.02
N THR A 175 13.59 -3.14 15.22
CA THR A 175 14.86 -3.83 15.53
C THR A 175 16.14 -2.98 15.33
N ASN A 176 17.30 -3.60 15.35
CA ASN A 176 18.61 -2.96 15.14
C ASN A 176 19.34 -3.47 13.89
N MET A 177 18.58 -3.97 12.92
CA MET A 177 19.08 -4.52 11.67
C MET A 177 18.47 -3.80 10.48
N SER A 178 19.11 -3.91 9.30
CA SER A 178 18.46 -3.52 8.05
C SER A 178 17.35 -4.51 7.68
N PRO A 179 16.39 -4.12 6.83
CA PRO A 179 15.31 -5.00 6.37
C PRO A 179 15.78 -6.37 5.88
N GLU A 180 16.83 -6.38 5.07
CA GLU A 180 17.39 -7.59 4.48
C GLU A 180 18.00 -8.50 5.53
N GLN A 181 18.81 -7.93 6.42
CA GLN A 181 19.47 -8.68 7.48
C GLN A 181 18.46 -9.28 8.46
N LEU A 182 17.45 -8.50 8.86
CA LEU A 182 16.39 -8.96 9.73
C LEU A 182 15.62 -10.13 9.10
N THR A 183 15.24 -9.99 7.83
CA THR A 183 14.50 -11.03 7.11
C THR A 183 15.35 -12.28 6.94
N ALA A 184 16.64 -12.14 6.58
CA ALA A 184 17.54 -13.27 6.43
C ALA A 184 17.76 -14.00 7.76
N SER A 185 17.96 -13.27 8.84
CA SER A 185 18.12 -13.84 10.18
C SER A 185 16.89 -14.63 10.61
N PHE A 186 15.69 -14.06 10.42
CA PHE A 186 14.42 -14.72 10.71
C PHE A 186 14.27 -16.01 9.90
N LEU A 187 14.37 -15.94 8.57
CA LEU A 187 14.21 -17.12 7.71
C LEU A 187 15.25 -18.20 7.98
N HIS A 188 16.50 -17.81 8.23
CA HIS A 188 17.56 -18.77 8.55
C HIS A 188 17.35 -19.45 9.93
N GLY A 189 16.74 -18.76 10.88
CA GLY A 189 16.39 -19.31 12.20
C GLY A 189 15.29 -20.38 12.16
N LEU A 190 14.50 -20.46 11.09
CA LEU A 190 13.45 -21.45 10.95
C LEU A 190 14.02 -22.85 10.71
N SER A 191 13.35 -23.88 11.26
CA SER A 191 13.66 -25.27 10.91
C SER A 191 13.33 -25.57 9.45
N ASP A 192 13.98 -26.56 8.86
CA ASP A 192 13.75 -26.98 7.47
C ASP A 192 12.32 -27.49 7.26
N THR A 193 11.67 -27.99 8.31
CA THR A 193 10.29 -28.50 8.29
C THR A 193 9.24 -27.43 8.64
N ASN A 194 9.65 -26.17 8.79
CA ASN A 194 8.71 -25.11 9.15
C ASN A 194 7.66 -24.92 8.05
N ARG A 195 6.39 -24.85 8.44
CA ARG A 195 5.25 -24.67 7.53
C ARG A 195 5.33 -23.40 6.70
N LEU A 196 6.11 -22.42 7.12
CA LEU A 196 6.28 -21.18 6.37
C LEU A 196 6.85 -21.43 4.98
N TRP A 197 7.75 -22.38 4.82
CA TRP A 197 8.34 -22.70 3.51
C TRP A 197 7.28 -23.10 2.49
N ASN A 198 6.35 -23.95 2.86
CA ASN A 198 5.23 -24.36 2.02
C ASN A 198 4.26 -23.20 1.72
N ASN A 199 4.07 -22.30 2.69
CA ASN A 199 3.20 -21.11 2.49
C ASN A 199 3.81 -20.11 1.51
N ILE A 200 5.13 -20.02 1.43
CA ILE A 200 5.81 -19.16 0.45
C ILE A 200 5.58 -19.69 -0.96
N GLY A 201 5.80 -20.99 -1.18
CA GLY A 201 5.55 -21.60 -2.48
C GLY A 201 5.90 -23.09 -2.51
N GLU A 202 5.35 -23.79 -3.48
CA GLU A 202 5.71 -25.18 -3.73
C GLU A 202 7.20 -25.30 -4.11
N GLY A 203 7.90 -26.23 -3.49
CA GLY A 203 9.34 -26.40 -3.67
C GLY A 203 10.24 -25.34 -3.02
N TYR A 204 9.66 -24.33 -2.36
CA TYR A 204 10.44 -23.34 -1.64
C TYR A 204 10.92 -23.91 -0.30
N SER A 205 12.20 -23.75 0.00
CA SER A 205 12.83 -24.29 1.20
C SER A 205 13.97 -23.39 1.68
N LYS A 206 14.49 -23.67 2.86
CA LYS A 206 15.67 -22.98 3.38
C LYS A 206 16.86 -23.08 2.41
N GLN A 207 17.11 -24.27 1.86
CA GLN A 207 18.18 -24.51 0.90
C GLN A 207 17.99 -23.69 -0.38
N VAL A 208 16.76 -23.59 -0.89
CA VAL A 208 16.45 -22.76 -2.06
C VAL A 208 16.65 -21.27 -1.75
N CYS A 209 16.16 -20.82 -0.59
CA CYS A 209 16.25 -19.42 -0.16
C CYS A 209 17.70 -18.93 -0.01
N PHE A 210 18.58 -19.79 0.52
CA PHE A 210 20.00 -19.46 0.78
C PHE A 210 20.96 -20.14 -0.19
N ARG A 211 20.50 -20.57 -1.37
CA ARG A 211 21.31 -21.30 -2.36
C ARG A 211 22.59 -20.57 -2.79
N ASP A 212 22.47 -19.27 -3.07
CA ASP A 212 23.56 -18.49 -3.66
C ASP A 212 24.26 -17.58 -2.64
N TYR A 213 23.68 -17.40 -1.46
CA TYR A 213 24.24 -16.57 -0.38
C TYR A 213 24.01 -17.20 0.97
N ILE A 214 25.11 -17.44 1.69
CA ILE A 214 25.01 -17.87 3.09
C ILE A 214 24.70 -16.69 4.02
N LEU A 215 24.07 -16.96 5.16
CA LEU A 215 23.70 -15.92 6.12
C LEU A 215 24.85 -15.02 6.52
N ALA A 216 26.05 -15.58 6.74
CA ALA A 216 27.23 -14.81 7.14
C ALA A 216 27.63 -13.75 6.11
N GLU A 217 27.44 -14.02 4.82
CA GLU A 217 27.69 -13.03 3.75
C GLU A 217 26.62 -11.94 3.74
N ILE A 218 25.34 -12.33 3.87
CA ILE A 218 24.21 -11.38 3.95
C ILE A 218 24.39 -10.44 5.15
N MET A 219 24.86 -10.95 6.28
CA MET A 219 25.06 -10.13 7.48
C MET A 219 26.25 -9.15 7.38
N LYS A 220 27.24 -9.45 6.54
CA LYS A 220 28.46 -8.61 6.41
C LYS A 220 28.44 -7.67 5.23
N ASP A 221 27.78 -8.05 4.13
CA ASP A 221 27.83 -7.35 2.85
C ASP A 221 26.45 -6.83 2.46
N ARG A 222 26.27 -5.49 2.51
CA ARG A 222 24.98 -4.85 2.15
C ARG A 222 24.56 -5.10 0.70
N VAL A 223 25.51 -5.20 -0.23
CA VAL A 223 25.20 -5.44 -1.65
C VAL A 223 24.64 -6.86 -1.82
N LYS A 224 25.30 -7.84 -1.21
CA LYS A 224 24.82 -9.24 -1.19
C LYS A 224 23.47 -9.35 -0.51
N ALA A 225 23.26 -8.67 0.62
CA ALA A 225 22.00 -8.63 1.35
C ALA A 225 20.85 -8.13 0.47
N LYS A 226 21.04 -6.98 -0.19
CA LYS A 226 20.03 -6.41 -1.10
C LYS A 226 19.79 -7.30 -2.30
N THR A 227 20.83 -7.86 -2.91
CA THR A 227 20.69 -8.76 -4.06
C THR A 227 19.89 -10.01 -3.68
N TRP A 228 20.21 -10.62 -2.55
CA TRP A 228 19.47 -11.74 -2.00
C TRP A 228 18.00 -11.38 -1.75
N PHE A 229 17.74 -10.29 -1.04
CA PHE A 229 16.38 -9.86 -0.71
C PHE A 229 15.53 -9.61 -1.97
N ARG A 230 16.08 -8.89 -2.96
CA ARG A 230 15.40 -8.59 -4.23
C ARG A 230 15.09 -9.83 -5.05
N ARG A 231 15.97 -10.83 -5.00
CA ARG A 231 15.74 -12.12 -5.66
C ARG A 231 14.59 -12.88 -5.02
N GLU A 232 14.52 -12.90 -3.70
CA GLU A 232 13.51 -13.67 -2.95
C GLU A 232 12.15 -12.96 -2.89
N LEU A 233 12.14 -11.63 -2.92
CA LEU A 233 10.95 -10.80 -2.73
C LEU A 233 9.74 -11.19 -3.60
N PRO A 234 9.86 -11.53 -4.88
CA PRO A 234 8.72 -11.94 -5.72
C PRO A 234 7.97 -13.16 -5.18
N SER A 235 8.66 -14.08 -4.50
CA SER A 235 8.06 -15.29 -3.92
C SER A 235 7.25 -15.02 -2.65
N TRP A 236 7.48 -13.87 -1.99
CA TRP A 236 6.89 -13.57 -0.67
C TRP A 236 5.49 -12.94 -0.74
N GLY A 237 4.93 -12.79 -1.94
CA GLY A 237 3.59 -12.26 -2.16
C GLY A 237 3.52 -10.73 -2.04
N ILE A 238 2.29 -10.20 -2.08
CA ILE A 238 2.05 -8.75 -2.07
C ILE A 238 2.62 -8.12 -0.79
N ASN A 239 3.49 -7.11 -0.96
CA ASN A 239 4.22 -6.44 0.13
C ASN A 239 4.93 -7.44 1.05
N ALA A 240 5.49 -8.51 0.48
CA ALA A 240 6.18 -9.58 1.21
C ALA A 240 5.37 -10.18 2.38
N SER A 241 4.04 -10.17 2.28
CA SER A 241 3.16 -10.52 3.40
C SER A 241 3.32 -11.95 3.92
N LYS A 242 3.71 -12.89 3.06
CA LYS A 242 3.93 -14.29 3.47
C LYS A 242 5.09 -14.42 4.48
N VAL A 243 6.09 -13.55 4.39
CA VAL A 243 7.28 -13.57 5.22
C VAL A 243 7.22 -12.50 6.32
N LEU A 244 6.86 -11.26 5.98
CA LEU A 244 6.87 -10.16 6.95
C LEU A 244 5.77 -10.28 8.02
N THR A 245 4.64 -10.94 7.70
CA THR A 245 3.60 -11.15 8.73
C THR A 245 4.11 -12.05 9.87
N PRO A 246 4.63 -13.27 9.63
CA PRO A 246 5.18 -14.08 10.70
C PRO A 246 6.43 -13.46 11.34
N LEU A 247 7.29 -12.79 10.59
CA LEU A 247 8.44 -12.07 11.14
C LEU A 247 7.99 -11.05 12.18
N PHE A 248 7.05 -10.16 11.86
CA PHE A 248 6.58 -9.14 12.80
C PHE A 248 5.61 -9.66 13.87
N ASN A 249 5.20 -10.91 13.82
CA ASN A 249 4.59 -11.59 14.96
C ASN A 249 5.64 -12.02 16.00
N GLU A 250 6.85 -12.36 15.56
CA GLU A 250 7.98 -12.63 16.46
C GLU A 250 8.50 -11.32 17.10
N TYR A 251 8.62 -10.24 16.31
CA TYR A 251 9.02 -8.91 16.79
C TYR A 251 7.80 -8.01 17.09
N LYS A 252 6.85 -8.54 17.85
CA LYS A 252 5.56 -7.88 18.11
C LYS A 252 5.71 -6.55 18.84
N GLU A 253 6.59 -6.47 19.81
CA GLU A 253 6.80 -5.26 20.63
C GLU A 253 7.38 -4.13 19.78
N ASP A 254 8.46 -4.39 19.05
CA ASP A 254 9.08 -3.42 18.13
C ASP A 254 8.09 -2.91 17.07
N ARG A 255 7.24 -3.82 16.55
CA ARG A 255 6.18 -3.45 15.61
C ARG A 255 5.16 -2.51 16.24
N ILE A 256 4.70 -2.79 17.47
CA ILE A 256 3.72 -1.96 18.17
C ILE A 256 4.31 -0.58 18.46
N GLU A 257 5.57 -0.52 18.89
CA GLU A 257 6.28 0.73 19.14
C GLU A 257 6.33 1.58 17.86
N PHE A 258 6.79 1.01 16.75
CA PHE A 258 6.87 1.70 15.46
C PHE A 258 5.51 2.26 15.02
N ILE A 259 4.44 1.45 15.13
CA ILE A 259 3.09 1.89 14.77
C ILE A 259 2.62 3.03 15.70
N SER A 260 2.90 2.93 16.99
CA SER A 260 2.55 3.96 17.96
C SER A 260 3.29 5.30 17.70
N GLU A 261 4.57 5.23 17.37
CA GLU A 261 5.36 6.41 16.98
C GLU A 261 4.80 7.06 15.70
N PHE A 262 4.48 6.24 14.69
CA PHE A 262 3.83 6.73 13.48
C PHE A 262 2.48 7.40 13.78
N GLU A 263 1.65 6.83 14.64
CA GLU A 263 0.35 7.39 15.00
C GLU A 263 0.46 8.71 15.76
N LYS A 264 1.47 8.86 16.59
CA LYS A 264 1.79 10.13 17.26
C LYS A 264 2.24 11.16 16.24
N MET A 265 3.10 10.75 15.32
CA MET A 265 3.65 11.60 14.27
C MET A 265 2.56 12.10 13.31
N ILE A 266 1.69 11.21 12.80
CA ILE A 266 0.67 11.56 11.80
C ILE A 266 -0.31 12.62 12.32
N LYS A 267 -0.53 12.69 13.65
CA LYS A 267 -1.35 13.73 14.26
C LYS A 267 -0.81 15.14 14.08
N LEU A 268 0.50 15.28 13.85
CA LEU A 268 1.14 16.57 13.61
C LEU A 268 0.89 17.08 12.17
N TYR A 269 0.52 16.16 11.27
CA TYR A 269 0.28 16.49 9.85
C TYR A 269 -1.15 16.92 9.56
N GLN A 270 -2.02 17.01 10.56
CA GLN A 270 -3.47 17.25 10.44
C GLN A 270 -3.92 17.61 9.03
N VAL A 271 -4.41 16.61 8.35
CA VAL A 271 -5.00 16.73 7.02
C VAL A 271 -6.50 16.90 7.21
#